data_abaa39764d3ca58cf0f54bf81e8ffab7
#
_entry.id   abaa39764d3ca58cf0f54bf81e8ffab7
#
_cell.length_a   1.000
_cell.length_b   1.000
_cell.length_c   1.000
_cell.angle_alpha   90.00
_cell.angle_beta   90.00
_cell.angle_gamma   90.00
#
_symmetry.space_group_name_H-M   'P 1'
#
loop_
_entity.id
_entity.type
_entity.pdbx_description
1 polymer ?
#
loop_
_entity_poly.entity_id
_entity_poly.type
_entity_poly.pdbx_seq_one_letter_code
_entity_poly.pdbx_strand_id
1 'polypeptide(L)'
;MLARSVLRRQAVAFSKNASAGFSTSIARCAGNLSAVQDQLLRATLADSDPAISSILEKEKIRQRDFINLIPSENFTSQSVLEALGSPMQNKYSEGYPGARYYGGNEFIDEAERLCQQRALEAFKLNPEKWGVNVQALSGAPANLYAYSALLRPHERIMGLDLPHGGHLSHGYQTPSKKISKISEYFETLPYRLDPKTGLIDYENLEKLAELYRPKIIIAGASAYSRIIDYKRMKAISTKYGAYLLSDMAHISGLVAAGVTDSPFLDSDIVTTTSHKSLRGPRGAMIFYRKGVRSTNKKGEQILYDLENPINASVFPGHQGGPHNHTITALAVALKQATTPEFVAYQKQVLKNAKALSNKLQADGYEVVSGGTDNHLVLVDLKPKGIDGARVERILELVNVAANKNTVPGDISALKPGGLRLGSPAMTTRGFGEEDFEKVAVIVDQAVKIAKKIDEGVGGKKLLKDFFKVVGDGSAVGEVQDLKKEVKEWVGSFPLPWNT
;
A
#
# COMPACT_ATOMS: atom_id res chain seq x y z
N MET A 1 74.97 4.85 -4.76
CA MET A 1 74.95 3.53 -4.09
C MET A 1 75.30 3.72 -2.64
N LEU A 2 74.49 4.22 -1.79
CA LEU A 2 74.71 4.31 -0.32
C LEU A 2 73.48 4.91 0.33
N ALA A 3 72.35 4.21 0.33
CA ALA A 3 71.14 4.60 1.07
C ALA A 3 70.14 3.42 1.23
N ARG A 4 70.59 2.18 1.30
CA ARG A 4 69.71 1.00 1.45
C ARG A 4 70.04 0.05 2.60
N SER A 5 70.93 0.44 3.52
CA SER A 5 71.41 -0.52 4.59
C SER A 5 71.06 -0.12 6.03
N VAL A 6 70.32 0.98 6.28
CA VAL A 6 70.02 1.43 7.66
C VAL A 6 68.59 1.13 8.11
N LEU A 7 67.67 0.80 7.19
CA LEU A 7 66.24 0.59 7.52
C LEU A 7 65.86 -0.85 7.84
N ARG A 8 66.83 -1.80 7.92
CA ARG A 8 66.52 -3.23 8.16
C ARG A 8 66.80 -3.77 9.55
N ARG A 9 67.34 -2.94 10.49
CA ARG A 9 67.66 -3.39 11.85
C ARG A 9 66.81 -2.81 12.99
N GLN A 10 65.85 -1.96 12.73
CA GLN A 10 64.90 -1.46 13.76
C GLN A 10 63.51 -2.06 13.73
N ALA A 11 63.18 -2.92 12.77
CA ALA A 11 61.84 -3.53 12.63
C ALA A 11 61.67 -4.87 13.36
N VAL A 12 62.69 -5.42 14.04
CA VAL A 12 62.61 -6.75 14.67
C VAL A 12 62.50 -6.69 16.21
N ALA A 13 62.68 -5.51 16.83
CA ALA A 13 62.62 -5.40 18.30
C ALA A 13 61.26 -4.93 18.88
N PHE A 14 60.27 -4.59 18.03
CA PHE A 14 58.97 -4.09 18.51
C PHE A 14 57.81 -5.13 18.47
N SER A 15 58.09 -6.39 18.04
CA SER A 15 56.98 -7.33 17.82
C SER A 15 56.77 -8.41 18.91
N LYS A 16 57.55 -8.45 19.98
CA LYS A 16 57.41 -9.50 21.00
C LYS A 16 56.84 -9.08 22.36
N ASN A 17 56.73 -7.80 22.65
CA ASN A 17 56.18 -7.34 23.95
C ASN A 17 54.84 -6.59 23.87
N ALA A 18 54.29 -6.39 22.66
CA ALA A 18 53.02 -5.70 22.50
C ALA A 18 51.78 -6.64 22.44
N SER A 19 52.00 -7.94 22.25
CA SER A 19 50.86 -8.88 22.10
C SER A 19 50.32 -9.44 23.43
N ALA A 20 51.06 -9.37 24.53
CA ALA A 20 50.60 -9.91 25.82
C ALA A 20 49.86 -8.88 26.70
N GLY A 21 50.09 -7.57 26.45
CA GLY A 21 49.43 -6.52 27.25
C GLY A 21 48.10 -6.05 26.70
N PHE A 22 47.87 -6.15 25.39
CA PHE A 22 46.58 -5.73 24.76
C PHE A 22 45.44 -6.74 24.96
N SER A 23 45.78 -8.04 25.04
CA SER A 23 44.78 -9.10 25.19
C SER A 23 44.14 -9.12 26.59
N THR A 24 44.87 -8.75 27.65
CA THR A 24 44.37 -8.82 29.03
C THR A 24 43.64 -7.55 29.45
N SER A 25 43.90 -6.39 28.84
CA SER A 25 43.18 -5.15 29.16
C SER A 25 41.82 -5.07 28.42
N ILE A 26 41.71 -5.59 27.18
CA ILE A 26 40.45 -5.70 26.46
C ILE A 26 39.53 -6.70 27.14
N ALA A 27 40.02 -7.81 27.65
CA ALA A 27 39.23 -8.78 28.39
C ALA A 27 38.72 -8.26 29.74
N ARG A 28 39.44 -7.32 30.40
CA ARG A 28 38.99 -6.70 31.67
C ARG A 28 38.00 -5.54 31.50
N CYS A 29 38.08 -4.80 30.40
CA CYS A 29 37.08 -3.77 30.10
C CYS A 29 35.80 -4.36 29.51
N ALA A 30 35.83 -5.48 28.80
CA ALA A 30 34.67 -6.19 28.27
C ALA A 30 33.81 -6.83 29.38
N GLY A 31 34.37 -7.16 30.55
CA GLY A 31 33.67 -7.95 31.56
C GLY A 31 32.53 -7.21 32.28
N ASN A 32 32.60 -5.90 32.48
CA ASN A 32 31.59 -5.16 33.24
C ASN A 32 30.61 -4.34 32.39
N LEU A 33 31.06 -3.87 31.21
CA LEU A 33 30.15 -3.25 30.23
C LEU A 33 29.34 -4.30 29.47
N SER A 34 29.86 -5.53 29.27
CA SER A 34 29.16 -6.60 28.55
C SER A 34 27.95 -7.14 29.32
N ALA A 35 28.01 -7.27 30.63
CA ALA A 35 26.90 -7.87 31.40
C ALA A 35 25.66 -6.95 31.44
N VAL A 36 25.82 -5.64 31.60
CA VAL A 36 24.71 -4.68 31.59
C VAL A 36 24.18 -4.47 30.17
N GLN A 37 25.07 -4.39 29.19
CA GLN A 37 24.67 -4.29 27.79
C GLN A 37 24.02 -5.58 27.29
N ASP A 38 24.51 -6.76 27.66
CA ASP A 38 23.90 -8.03 27.30
C ASP A 38 22.49 -8.17 27.89
N GLN A 39 22.28 -7.73 29.13
CA GLN A 39 20.97 -7.73 29.75
C GLN A 39 20.02 -6.80 28.99
N LEU A 40 20.44 -5.58 28.66
CA LEU A 40 19.65 -4.62 27.90
C LEU A 40 19.32 -5.14 26.48
N LEU A 41 20.33 -5.66 25.76
CA LEU A 41 20.18 -6.07 24.37
C LEU A 41 19.40 -7.39 24.20
N ARG A 42 19.35 -8.23 25.24
CA ARG A 42 18.63 -9.52 25.22
C ARG A 42 17.29 -9.49 25.93
N ALA A 43 16.95 -8.37 26.57
CA ALA A 43 15.66 -8.20 27.21
C ALA A 43 14.53 -8.38 26.20
N THR A 44 13.44 -9.03 26.65
CA THR A 44 12.22 -9.08 25.84
C THR A 44 11.60 -7.70 25.74
N LEU A 45 10.70 -7.47 24.78
CA LEU A 45 9.97 -6.22 24.70
C LEU A 45 9.19 -5.91 25.98
N ALA A 46 8.59 -6.95 26.58
CA ALA A 46 7.82 -6.81 27.82
C ALA A 46 8.69 -6.36 28.99
N ASP A 47 9.93 -6.82 29.06
CA ASP A 47 10.89 -6.42 30.10
C ASP A 47 11.53 -5.06 29.83
N SER A 48 11.80 -4.76 28.55
CA SER A 48 12.49 -3.52 28.12
C SER A 48 11.54 -2.33 28.07
N ASP A 49 10.34 -2.50 27.55
CA ASP A 49 9.31 -1.47 27.41
C ASP A 49 7.89 -2.04 27.62
N PRO A 50 7.46 -2.19 28.87
CA PRO A 50 6.13 -2.70 29.19
C PRO A 50 4.99 -1.84 28.62
N ALA A 51 5.22 -0.53 28.43
CA ALA A 51 4.21 0.36 27.87
C ALA A 51 3.94 0.06 26.40
N ILE A 52 4.97 -0.08 25.59
CA ILE A 52 4.84 -0.48 24.16
C ILE A 52 4.30 -1.92 24.08
N SER A 53 4.78 -2.84 24.91
CA SER A 53 4.26 -4.21 24.97
C SER A 53 2.75 -4.23 25.21
N SER A 54 2.26 -3.44 26.18
CA SER A 54 0.82 -3.31 26.46
C SER A 54 0.03 -2.72 25.30
N ILE A 55 0.58 -1.75 24.58
CA ILE A 55 -0.08 -1.16 23.40
C ILE A 55 -0.21 -2.19 22.27
N LEU A 56 0.84 -2.99 22.03
CA LEU A 56 0.80 -4.06 21.04
C LEU A 56 -0.25 -5.12 21.35
N GLU A 57 -0.36 -5.52 22.62
CA GLU A 57 -1.38 -6.48 23.05
C GLU A 57 -2.81 -5.91 22.86
N LYS A 58 -3.03 -4.63 23.17
CA LYS A 58 -4.32 -3.97 22.90
C LYS A 58 -4.64 -3.94 21.39
N GLU A 59 -3.65 -3.68 20.54
CA GLU A 59 -3.85 -3.68 19.07
C GLU A 59 -4.12 -5.10 18.54
N LYS A 60 -3.46 -6.13 19.06
CA LYS A 60 -3.77 -7.53 18.71
C LYS A 60 -5.23 -7.88 19.06
N ILE A 61 -5.67 -7.50 20.27
CA ILE A 61 -7.05 -7.69 20.72
C ILE A 61 -8.02 -6.94 19.80
N ARG A 62 -7.72 -5.68 19.44
CA ARG A 62 -8.54 -4.92 18.52
C ARG A 62 -8.65 -5.62 17.17
N GLN A 63 -7.53 -6.08 16.59
CA GLN A 63 -7.54 -6.79 15.30
C GLN A 63 -8.32 -8.11 15.37
N ARG A 64 -8.31 -8.80 16.50
CA ARG A 64 -9.11 -10.01 16.72
C ARG A 64 -10.61 -9.72 16.80
N ASP A 65 -10.97 -8.67 17.53
CA ASP A 65 -12.36 -8.36 17.92
C ASP A 65 -13.10 -7.46 16.92
N PHE A 66 -12.45 -7.06 15.81
CA PHE A 66 -13.02 -6.17 14.80
C PHE A 66 -13.23 -6.88 13.45
N ILE A 67 -14.34 -6.53 12.79
CA ILE A 67 -14.52 -6.76 11.36
C ILE A 67 -13.74 -5.65 10.62
N ASN A 68 -12.72 -6.02 9.87
CA ASN A 68 -11.91 -5.06 9.11
C ASN A 68 -12.38 -4.99 7.65
N LEU A 69 -13.10 -3.93 7.30
CA LEU A 69 -13.60 -3.66 5.96
C LEU A 69 -12.82 -2.56 5.22
N ILE A 70 -11.66 -2.14 5.74
CA ILE A 70 -10.83 -1.15 5.05
C ILE A 70 -10.13 -1.84 3.86
N PRO A 71 -10.43 -1.47 2.58
CA PRO A 71 -9.92 -2.21 1.41
C PRO A 71 -8.41 -2.17 1.24
N SER A 72 -7.74 -1.23 1.89
CA SER A 72 -6.28 -1.07 1.87
C SER A 72 -5.56 -1.77 3.02
N GLU A 73 -6.28 -2.52 3.86
CA GLU A 73 -5.71 -3.30 4.96
C GLU A 73 -5.81 -4.79 4.69
N ASN A 74 -4.90 -5.54 5.31
CA ASN A 74 -4.89 -7.00 5.28
C ASN A 74 -4.11 -7.53 6.49
N PHE A 75 -4.22 -8.83 6.75
CA PHE A 75 -3.44 -9.53 7.76
C PHE A 75 -2.31 -10.28 7.07
N THR A 76 -1.06 -9.89 7.34
CA THR A 76 0.11 -10.57 6.77
C THR A 76 0.40 -11.89 7.50
N SER A 77 1.23 -12.76 6.91
CA SER A 77 1.56 -14.05 7.49
C SER A 77 2.63 -13.96 8.59
N GLN A 78 2.68 -14.97 9.45
CA GLN A 78 3.70 -15.11 10.51
C GLN A 78 5.11 -15.03 9.93
N SER A 79 5.40 -15.73 8.82
CA SER A 79 6.73 -15.74 8.19
C SER A 79 7.16 -14.37 7.63
N VAL A 80 6.21 -13.52 7.22
CA VAL A 80 6.49 -12.13 6.84
C VAL A 80 6.86 -11.31 8.07
N LEU A 81 6.16 -11.49 9.21
CA LEU A 81 6.48 -10.81 10.47
C LEU A 81 7.85 -11.23 11.01
N GLU A 82 8.19 -12.52 10.93
CA GLU A 82 9.52 -13.03 11.32
C GLU A 82 10.65 -12.42 10.47
N ALA A 83 10.44 -12.30 9.16
CA ALA A 83 11.41 -11.66 8.27
C ALA A 83 11.57 -10.16 8.57
N LEU A 84 10.48 -9.46 8.92
CA LEU A 84 10.52 -8.05 9.33
C LEU A 84 11.31 -7.85 10.63
N GLY A 85 11.20 -8.77 11.60
CA GLY A 85 11.94 -8.74 12.86
C GLY A 85 13.34 -9.33 12.79
N SER A 86 13.90 -9.56 11.60
CA SER A 86 15.17 -10.24 11.40
C SER A 86 16.39 -9.30 11.50
N PRO A 87 17.63 -9.86 11.69
CA PRO A 87 18.88 -9.09 11.69
C PRO A 87 19.20 -8.37 10.37
N MET A 88 18.43 -8.60 9.30
CA MET A 88 18.52 -7.83 8.05
C MET A 88 18.31 -6.33 8.26
N GLN A 89 17.67 -5.95 9.36
CA GLN A 89 17.53 -4.57 9.85
C GLN A 89 18.87 -3.86 10.04
N ASN A 90 19.94 -4.59 10.42
CA ASN A 90 21.18 -4.00 10.91
C ASN A 90 22.11 -3.52 9.80
N LYS A 91 21.92 -4.02 8.55
CA LYS A 91 22.89 -3.81 7.46
C LYS A 91 22.59 -2.56 6.64
N TYR A 92 23.63 -1.77 6.42
CA TYR A 92 23.59 -0.61 5.52
C TYR A 92 24.01 -1.01 4.10
N SER A 93 23.20 -0.67 3.07
CA SER A 93 23.39 -1.21 1.71
C SER A 93 23.01 -0.20 0.60
N GLU A 94 23.46 1.07 0.73
CA GLU A 94 23.30 2.06 -0.32
C GLU A 94 23.83 1.58 -1.67
N GLY A 95 23.11 1.86 -2.74
CA GLY A 95 23.37 1.36 -4.07
C GLY A 95 22.49 0.16 -4.45
N TYR A 96 22.96 -0.65 -5.36
CA TYR A 96 22.21 -1.78 -5.93
C TYR A 96 23.06 -3.07 -5.87
N PRO A 97 22.45 -4.26 -6.02
CA PRO A 97 23.18 -5.53 -6.00
C PRO A 97 24.37 -5.55 -6.96
N GLY A 98 25.57 -5.78 -6.42
CA GLY A 98 26.83 -5.76 -7.17
C GLY A 98 27.45 -4.36 -7.33
N ALA A 99 26.76 -3.29 -6.90
CA ALA A 99 27.22 -1.90 -6.98
C ALA A 99 26.88 -1.15 -5.68
N ARG A 100 27.34 -1.68 -4.53
CA ARG A 100 27.10 -1.10 -3.21
C ARG A 100 28.24 -0.14 -2.83
N TYR A 101 27.89 0.88 -2.04
CA TYR A 101 28.87 1.82 -1.47
C TYR A 101 29.59 1.25 -0.24
N TYR A 102 29.07 0.17 0.37
CA TYR A 102 29.61 -0.45 1.59
C TYR A 102 29.93 -1.93 1.36
N GLY A 103 30.92 -2.44 2.09
CA GLY A 103 31.25 -3.87 2.10
C GLY A 103 30.29 -4.73 2.92
N GLY A 104 30.41 -6.04 2.82
CA GLY A 104 29.63 -7.00 3.60
C GLY A 104 28.18 -7.16 3.16
N ASN A 105 27.89 -6.96 1.87
CA ASN A 105 26.53 -6.99 1.32
C ASN A 105 26.20 -8.29 0.55
N GLU A 106 27.00 -9.35 0.71
CA GLU A 106 26.82 -10.60 -0.02
C GLU A 106 25.38 -11.15 0.09
N PHE A 107 24.89 -11.36 1.32
CA PHE A 107 23.56 -11.89 1.57
C PHE A 107 22.44 -10.87 1.37
N ILE A 108 22.74 -9.59 1.50
CA ILE A 108 21.81 -8.51 1.17
C ILE A 108 21.55 -8.49 -0.34
N ASP A 109 22.60 -8.62 -1.14
CA ASP A 109 22.49 -8.70 -2.60
C ASP A 109 21.73 -9.94 -3.06
N GLU A 110 21.96 -11.08 -2.39
CA GLU A 110 21.21 -12.30 -2.63
C GLU A 110 19.71 -12.11 -2.34
N ALA A 111 19.37 -11.55 -1.17
CA ALA A 111 18.00 -11.29 -0.77
C ALA A 111 17.29 -10.31 -1.72
N GLU A 112 17.96 -9.23 -2.13
CA GLU A 112 17.37 -8.24 -3.05
C GLU A 112 17.17 -8.82 -4.45
N ARG A 113 18.15 -9.55 -5.01
CA ARG A 113 18.00 -10.25 -6.30
C ARG A 113 16.86 -11.28 -6.25
N LEU A 114 16.76 -12.04 -5.15
CA LEU A 114 15.68 -13.00 -4.97
C LEU A 114 14.31 -12.30 -4.90
N CYS A 115 14.24 -11.15 -4.23
CA CYS A 115 13.03 -10.34 -4.18
C CYS A 115 12.63 -9.85 -5.58
N GLN A 116 13.57 -9.33 -6.36
CA GLN A 116 13.34 -8.89 -7.75
C GLN A 116 12.87 -10.05 -8.64
N GLN A 117 13.53 -11.19 -8.55
CA GLN A 117 13.14 -12.39 -9.29
C GLN A 117 11.71 -12.81 -8.94
N ARG A 118 11.39 -12.94 -7.66
CA ARG A 118 10.05 -13.32 -7.19
C ARG A 118 8.97 -12.30 -7.55
N ALA A 119 9.33 -11.02 -7.61
CA ALA A 119 8.41 -9.99 -8.09
C ALA A 119 8.03 -10.21 -9.57
N LEU A 120 9.00 -10.48 -10.42
CA LEU A 120 8.74 -10.80 -11.82
C LEU A 120 7.95 -12.12 -11.97
N GLU A 121 8.29 -13.15 -11.21
CA GLU A 121 7.58 -14.45 -11.19
C GLU A 121 6.13 -14.30 -10.74
N ALA A 122 5.87 -13.58 -9.64
CA ALA A 122 4.53 -13.40 -9.09
C ALA A 122 3.58 -12.71 -10.08
N PHE A 123 4.09 -11.80 -10.89
CA PHE A 123 3.31 -11.13 -11.93
C PHE A 123 3.49 -11.74 -13.33
N LYS A 124 4.16 -12.89 -13.44
CA LYS A 124 4.37 -13.65 -14.70
C LYS A 124 5.05 -12.82 -15.78
N LEU A 125 6.05 -12.03 -15.40
CA LEU A 125 6.76 -11.11 -16.29
C LEU A 125 8.04 -11.72 -16.83
N ASN A 126 8.30 -11.49 -18.13
CA ASN A 126 9.57 -11.84 -18.75
C ASN A 126 10.67 -10.83 -18.32
N PRO A 127 11.79 -11.27 -17.69
CA PRO A 127 12.87 -10.40 -17.22
C PRO A 127 13.62 -9.66 -18.35
N GLU A 128 13.51 -10.11 -19.60
CA GLU A 128 14.03 -9.38 -20.74
C GLU A 128 13.18 -8.15 -21.12
N LYS A 129 11.89 -8.19 -20.75
CA LYS A 129 10.91 -7.13 -21.08
C LYS A 129 10.55 -6.26 -19.89
N TRP A 130 10.86 -6.68 -18.68
CA TRP A 130 10.54 -5.98 -17.44
C TRP A 130 11.68 -6.03 -16.45
N GLY A 131 11.90 -4.92 -15.75
CA GLY A 131 12.71 -4.85 -14.55
C GLY A 131 11.86 -4.35 -13.38
N VAL A 132 12.40 -4.45 -12.17
CA VAL A 132 11.73 -3.99 -10.95
C VAL A 132 12.71 -3.41 -9.95
N ASN A 133 12.37 -2.26 -9.39
CA ASN A 133 13.00 -1.69 -8.21
C ASN A 133 12.15 -2.05 -6.99
N VAL A 134 12.78 -2.66 -5.98
CA VAL A 134 12.12 -3.13 -4.73
C VAL A 134 12.50 -2.30 -3.51
N GLN A 135 13.24 -1.21 -3.70
CA GLN A 135 13.74 -0.38 -2.60
C GLN A 135 12.80 0.74 -2.19
N ALA A 136 11.75 1.03 -2.96
CA ALA A 136 10.80 2.10 -2.65
C ALA A 136 10.07 1.82 -1.32
N LEU A 137 10.08 2.80 -0.39
CA LEU A 137 9.60 2.62 0.98
C LEU A 137 8.07 2.54 1.09
N SER A 138 7.33 3.17 0.18
CA SER A 138 5.87 3.24 0.22
C SER A 138 5.30 3.63 -1.14
N GLY A 139 3.97 3.47 -1.35
CA GLY A 139 3.32 3.74 -2.63
C GLY A 139 3.42 5.18 -3.09
N ALA A 140 3.16 6.17 -2.23
CA ALA A 140 3.27 7.57 -2.61
C ALA A 140 4.71 7.98 -2.97
N PRO A 141 5.77 7.60 -2.21
CA PRO A 141 7.15 7.73 -2.64
C PRO A 141 7.46 7.03 -3.96
N ALA A 142 7.01 5.78 -4.16
CA ALA A 142 7.23 5.05 -5.40
C ALA A 142 6.69 5.82 -6.63
N ASN A 143 5.49 6.38 -6.51
CA ASN A 143 4.91 7.24 -7.53
C ASN A 143 5.76 8.50 -7.78
N LEU A 144 6.18 9.20 -6.71
CA LEU A 144 7.06 10.36 -6.82
C LEU A 144 8.37 10.00 -7.54
N TYR A 145 8.99 8.88 -7.18
CA TYR A 145 10.25 8.45 -7.79
C TYR A 145 10.08 8.14 -9.29
N ALA A 146 8.99 7.47 -9.66
CA ALA A 146 8.67 7.21 -11.06
C ALA A 146 8.43 8.51 -11.85
N TYR A 147 7.73 9.49 -11.27
CA TYR A 147 7.53 10.80 -11.92
C TYR A 147 8.85 11.55 -12.04
N SER A 148 9.63 11.65 -10.97
CA SER A 148 10.91 12.38 -10.95
C SER A 148 11.97 11.76 -11.87
N ALA A 149 11.87 10.46 -12.15
CA ALA A 149 12.73 9.78 -13.11
C ALA A 149 12.48 10.25 -14.56
N LEU A 150 11.25 10.67 -14.87
CA LEU A 150 10.81 10.93 -16.24
C LEU A 150 10.49 12.40 -16.51
N LEU A 151 10.27 13.17 -15.46
CA LEU A 151 9.78 14.54 -15.54
C LEU A 151 10.75 15.52 -14.89
N ARG A 152 10.80 16.70 -15.49
CA ARG A 152 11.35 17.89 -14.83
C ARG A 152 10.24 18.60 -14.05
N PRO A 153 10.58 19.44 -13.06
CA PRO A 153 9.59 20.29 -12.40
C PRO A 153 8.70 21.02 -13.42
N HIS A 154 7.40 21.13 -13.09
CA HIS A 154 6.36 21.74 -13.93
C HIS A 154 5.99 21.01 -15.22
N GLU A 155 6.55 19.82 -15.49
CA GLU A 155 6.00 18.97 -16.54
C GLU A 155 4.66 18.36 -16.10
N ARG A 156 3.84 17.91 -17.05
CA ARG A 156 2.41 17.69 -16.89
C ARG A 156 2.05 16.22 -16.66
N ILE A 157 1.19 15.99 -15.67
CA ILE A 157 0.65 14.67 -15.29
C ILE A 157 -0.89 14.72 -15.33
N MET A 158 -1.52 13.62 -15.74
CA MET A 158 -2.95 13.41 -15.60
C MET A 158 -3.22 12.15 -14.77
N GLY A 159 -4.10 12.23 -13.77
CA GLY A 159 -4.55 11.12 -12.94
C GLY A 159 -6.03 11.22 -12.61
N LEU A 160 -6.63 10.15 -12.09
CA LEU A 160 -8.01 10.19 -11.62
C LEU A 160 -8.14 11.15 -10.43
N ASP A 161 -9.16 12.01 -10.46
CA ASP A 161 -9.43 12.98 -9.39
C ASP A 161 -9.71 12.26 -8.06
N LEU A 162 -9.18 12.78 -6.94
CA LEU A 162 -9.36 12.18 -5.62
C LEU A 162 -10.84 11.99 -5.24
N PRO A 163 -11.75 13.00 -5.41
CA PRO A 163 -13.17 12.83 -5.14
C PRO A 163 -13.85 11.76 -6.02
N HIS A 164 -13.23 11.39 -7.13
CA HIS A 164 -13.69 10.37 -8.06
C HIS A 164 -12.98 9.02 -7.89
N GLY A 165 -12.27 8.83 -6.78
CA GLY A 165 -11.60 7.58 -6.43
C GLY A 165 -10.12 7.50 -6.76
N GLY A 166 -9.47 8.59 -7.20
CA GLY A 166 -8.03 8.66 -7.38
C GLY A 166 -7.25 8.56 -6.06
N HIS A 167 -5.92 8.65 -6.14
CA HIS A 167 -5.05 8.67 -4.97
C HIS A 167 -4.39 10.04 -4.80
N LEU A 168 -4.08 10.44 -3.56
CA LEU A 168 -3.40 11.70 -3.26
C LEU A 168 -2.13 11.90 -4.08
N SER A 169 -1.31 10.84 -4.21
CA SER A 169 -0.05 10.89 -4.96
C SER A 169 -0.20 10.94 -6.49
N HIS A 170 -1.43 10.97 -7.01
CA HIS A 170 -1.69 11.26 -8.41
C HIS A 170 -1.79 12.76 -8.71
N GLY A 171 -1.42 13.61 -7.73
CA GLY A 171 -1.31 15.05 -7.90
C GLY A 171 -2.53 15.84 -7.45
N TYR A 172 -3.24 15.37 -6.43
CA TYR A 172 -4.44 16.04 -5.95
C TYR A 172 -4.21 17.47 -5.48
N GLN A 173 -5.03 18.37 -6.00
CA GLN A 173 -5.11 19.78 -5.60
C GLN A 173 -6.56 20.26 -5.69
N THR A 174 -6.85 21.35 -4.99
CA THR A 174 -8.10 22.12 -5.09
C THR A 174 -7.82 23.43 -5.82
N PRO A 175 -8.85 24.17 -6.26
CA PRO A 175 -8.64 25.48 -6.89
C PRO A 175 -7.86 26.48 -6.02
N SER A 176 -7.93 26.32 -4.70
CA SER A 176 -7.30 27.24 -3.74
C SER A 176 -6.05 26.69 -3.05
N LYS A 177 -5.75 25.37 -3.18
CA LYS A 177 -4.66 24.76 -2.44
C LYS A 177 -4.08 23.53 -3.14
N LYS A 178 -2.77 23.51 -3.30
CA LYS A 178 -1.98 22.31 -3.65
C LYS A 178 -1.84 21.44 -2.39
N ILE A 179 -2.48 20.25 -2.40
CA ILE A 179 -2.54 19.35 -1.23
C ILE A 179 -1.46 18.29 -1.32
N SER A 180 -1.36 17.62 -2.45
CA SER A 180 -0.26 16.69 -2.73
C SER A 180 0.99 17.43 -3.15
N LYS A 181 2.16 17.05 -2.60
CA LYS A 181 3.45 17.59 -3.07
C LYS A 181 3.70 17.34 -4.56
N ILE A 182 3.11 16.30 -5.11
CA ILE A 182 3.15 16.05 -6.56
C ILE A 182 2.62 17.24 -7.33
N SER A 183 1.53 17.88 -6.87
CA SER A 183 0.97 19.07 -7.52
C SER A 183 1.80 20.34 -7.32
N GLU A 184 2.76 20.33 -6.39
CA GLU A 184 3.73 21.43 -6.24
C GLU A 184 4.91 21.28 -7.21
N TYR A 185 5.36 20.06 -7.47
CA TYR A 185 6.50 19.77 -8.33
C TYR A 185 6.11 19.68 -9.81
N PHE A 186 4.92 19.17 -10.08
CA PHE A 186 4.42 18.93 -11.45
C PHE A 186 3.07 19.62 -11.65
N GLU A 187 2.77 19.99 -12.87
CA GLU A 187 1.44 20.47 -13.21
C GLU A 187 0.49 19.27 -13.33
N THR A 188 -0.65 19.33 -12.66
CA THR A 188 -1.60 18.22 -12.60
C THR A 188 -2.98 18.62 -13.08
N LEU A 189 -3.55 17.85 -13.99
CA LEU A 189 -4.92 17.98 -14.46
C LEU A 189 -5.64 16.64 -14.23
N PRO A 190 -6.67 16.58 -13.39
CA PRO A 190 -7.39 15.34 -13.15
C PRO A 190 -8.37 15.01 -14.29
N TYR A 191 -8.53 13.73 -14.62
CA TYR A 191 -9.69 13.20 -15.29
C TYR A 191 -10.71 12.66 -14.29
N ARG A 192 -11.96 12.44 -14.70
CA ARG A 192 -13.08 12.16 -13.81
C ARG A 192 -13.92 10.99 -14.29
N LEU A 193 -14.83 10.55 -13.43
CA LEU A 193 -15.88 9.61 -13.77
C LEU A 193 -17.02 10.35 -14.47
N ASP A 194 -17.72 9.66 -15.36
CA ASP A 194 -19.01 10.08 -15.86
C ASP A 194 -20.02 10.04 -14.68
N PRO A 195 -20.69 11.15 -14.37
CA PRO A 195 -21.57 11.24 -13.21
C PRO A 195 -22.83 10.35 -13.33
N LYS A 196 -23.21 9.91 -14.52
CA LYS A 196 -24.38 9.05 -14.75
C LYS A 196 -24.08 7.58 -14.53
N THR A 197 -22.88 7.15 -14.97
CA THR A 197 -22.49 5.75 -14.95
C THR A 197 -21.59 5.39 -13.77
N GLY A 198 -20.90 6.38 -13.18
CA GLY A 198 -19.85 6.15 -12.19
C GLY A 198 -18.60 5.47 -12.75
N LEU A 199 -18.46 5.42 -14.08
CA LEU A 199 -17.30 4.86 -14.78
C LEU A 199 -16.33 5.95 -15.24
N ILE A 200 -15.06 5.60 -15.48
CA ILE A 200 -14.08 6.52 -16.03
C ILE A 200 -14.56 7.03 -17.39
N ASP A 201 -14.62 8.38 -17.53
CA ASP A 201 -14.98 9.03 -18.79
C ASP A 201 -13.74 9.10 -19.71
N TYR A 202 -13.52 8.04 -20.45
CA TYR A 202 -12.39 7.93 -21.38
C TYR A 202 -12.44 8.92 -22.55
N GLU A 203 -13.64 9.32 -22.96
CA GLU A 203 -13.79 10.30 -24.05
C GLU A 203 -13.37 11.69 -23.60
N ASN A 204 -13.80 12.08 -22.41
CA ASN A 204 -13.37 13.33 -21.82
C ASN A 204 -11.89 13.30 -21.44
N LEU A 205 -11.37 12.18 -20.96
CA LEU A 205 -9.93 11.99 -20.71
C LEU A 205 -9.13 12.23 -21.99
N GLU A 206 -9.55 11.68 -23.12
CA GLU A 206 -8.86 11.87 -24.41
C GLU A 206 -8.87 13.34 -24.86
N LYS A 207 -10.03 14.03 -24.76
CA LYS A 207 -10.15 15.47 -25.06
C LYS A 207 -9.23 16.32 -24.18
N LEU A 208 -9.19 16.01 -22.88
CA LEU A 208 -8.30 16.70 -21.94
C LEU A 208 -6.82 16.42 -22.27
N ALA A 209 -6.46 15.19 -22.62
CA ALA A 209 -5.09 14.82 -22.97
C ALA A 209 -4.62 15.53 -24.27
N GLU A 210 -5.53 15.74 -25.23
CA GLU A 210 -5.26 16.50 -26.45
C GLU A 210 -4.87 17.94 -26.16
N LEU A 211 -5.60 18.60 -25.29
CA LEU A 211 -5.36 20.01 -24.93
C LEU A 211 -4.18 20.17 -23.98
N TYR A 212 -4.12 19.31 -22.98
CA TYR A 212 -3.16 19.44 -21.88
C TYR A 212 -1.78 18.89 -22.21
N ARG A 213 -1.70 17.89 -23.12
CA ARG A 213 -0.44 17.25 -23.54
C ARG A 213 0.40 16.77 -22.37
N PRO A 214 -0.14 15.85 -21.53
CA PRO A 214 0.60 15.31 -20.40
C PRO A 214 1.82 14.50 -20.88
N LYS A 215 2.83 14.39 -20.01
CA LYS A 215 3.97 13.47 -20.19
C LYS A 215 3.69 12.11 -19.59
N ILE A 216 2.84 12.06 -18.56
CA ILE A 216 2.39 10.82 -17.91
C ILE A 216 0.87 10.88 -17.77
N ILE A 217 0.21 9.77 -18.14
CA ILE A 217 -1.17 9.48 -17.76
C ILE A 217 -1.13 8.34 -16.75
N ILE A 218 -1.83 8.51 -15.61
CA ILE A 218 -1.84 7.56 -14.51
C ILE A 218 -3.13 6.77 -14.55
N ALA A 219 -3.03 5.45 -14.69
CA ALA A 219 -4.13 4.50 -14.58
C ALA A 219 -4.09 3.83 -13.21
N GLY A 220 -4.86 4.33 -12.25
CA GLY A 220 -4.88 3.80 -10.89
C GLY A 220 -5.95 4.45 -10.03
N ALA A 221 -6.42 3.74 -9.02
CA ALA A 221 -7.50 4.19 -8.16
C ALA A 221 -7.36 3.63 -6.73
N SER A 222 -7.90 4.39 -5.76
CA SER A 222 -8.08 4.00 -4.36
C SER A 222 -9.53 3.61 -4.03
N ALA A 223 -10.50 4.14 -4.77
CA ALA A 223 -11.93 3.94 -4.52
C ALA A 223 -12.71 3.84 -5.82
N TYR A 224 -12.27 2.98 -6.71
CA TYR A 224 -12.94 2.66 -7.96
C TYR A 224 -13.20 1.15 -8.03
N SER A 225 -14.48 0.76 -8.04
CA SER A 225 -14.90 -0.64 -7.90
C SER A 225 -14.95 -1.41 -9.23
N ARG A 226 -14.55 -0.78 -10.33
CA ARG A 226 -14.58 -1.39 -11.67
C ARG A 226 -13.17 -1.62 -12.22
N ILE A 227 -13.09 -2.36 -13.31
CA ILE A 227 -11.83 -2.58 -14.04
C ILE A 227 -11.49 -1.35 -14.86
N ILE A 228 -10.21 -0.96 -14.86
CA ILE A 228 -9.68 0.10 -15.72
C ILE A 228 -9.36 -0.51 -17.09
N ASP A 229 -9.82 0.11 -18.17
CA ASP A 229 -9.45 -0.26 -19.55
C ASP A 229 -8.03 0.24 -19.87
N TYR A 230 -7.04 -0.57 -19.50
CA TYR A 230 -5.62 -0.24 -19.73
C TYR A 230 -5.28 -0.10 -21.20
N LYS A 231 -5.92 -0.88 -22.08
CA LYS A 231 -5.70 -0.81 -23.54
C LYS A 231 -6.14 0.54 -24.09
N ARG A 232 -7.32 1.02 -23.68
CA ARG A 232 -7.82 2.34 -24.07
C ARG A 232 -6.94 3.47 -23.51
N MET A 233 -6.52 3.35 -22.24
CA MET A 233 -5.57 4.28 -21.62
C MET A 233 -4.24 4.33 -22.38
N LYS A 234 -3.72 3.17 -22.82
CA LYS A 234 -2.50 3.08 -23.63
C LYS A 234 -2.65 3.73 -24.99
N ALA A 235 -3.79 3.50 -25.66
CA ALA A 235 -4.07 4.13 -26.95
C ALA A 235 -4.04 5.67 -26.85
N ILE A 236 -4.69 6.23 -25.81
CA ILE A 236 -4.71 7.67 -25.55
C ILE A 236 -3.29 8.18 -25.23
N SER A 237 -2.57 7.53 -24.32
CA SER A 237 -1.22 7.96 -23.93
C SER A 237 -0.26 7.94 -25.12
N THR A 238 -0.32 6.90 -25.94
CA THR A 238 0.52 6.77 -27.14
C THR A 238 0.20 7.85 -28.17
N LYS A 239 -1.09 8.15 -28.42
CA LYS A 239 -1.53 9.17 -29.35
C LYS A 239 -0.95 10.56 -29.03
N TYR A 240 -0.78 10.88 -27.74
CA TYR A 240 -0.29 12.17 -27.28
C TYR A 240 1.16 12.15 -26.79
N GLY A 241 1.88 11.04 -26.98
CA GLY A 241 3.30 10.90 -26.65
C GLY A 241 3.60 10.80 -25.15
N ALA A 242 2.59 10.46 -24.34
CA ALA A 242 2.73 10.26 -22.91
C ALA A 242 3.18 8.84 -22.57
N TYR A 243 3.78 8.66 -21.39
CA TYR A 243 3.91 7.36 -20.74
C TYR A 243 2.60 6.97 -20.06
N LEU A 244 2.25 5.68 -20.10
CA LEU A 244 1.20 5.13 -19.26
C LEU A 244 1.84 4.54 -18.00
N LEU A 245 1.56 5.14 -16.85
CA LEU A 245 1.92 4.61 -15.55
C LEU A 245 0.68 4.03 -14.88
N SER A 246 0.72 2.74 -14.53
CA SER A 246 -0.39 2.12 -13.78
C SER A 246 -0.03 1.96 -12.32
N ASP A 247 -0.82 2.56 -11.43
CA ASP A 247 -0.76 2.32 -9.98
C ASP A 247 -1.76 1.23 -9.62
N MET A 248 -1.28 -0.01 -9.50
CA MET A 248 -2.11 -1.18 -9.17
C MET A 248 -2.13 -1.50 -7.67
N ALA A 249 -1.75 -0.57 -6.80
CA ALA A 249 -1.59 -0.80 -5.37
C ALA A 249 -2.78 -1.51 -4.73
N HIS A 250 -4.01 -1.15 -5.08
CA HIS A 250 -5.20 -1.76 -4.54
C HIS A 250 -5.46 -3.17 -5.05
N ILE A 251 -5.14 -3.45 -6.30
CA ILE A 251 -5.50 -4.71 -6.99
C ILE A 251 -4.30 -5.65 -7.20
N SER A 252 -3.12 -5.31 -6.67
CA SER A 252 -1.88 -6.07 -6.92
C SER A 252 -1.99 -7.57 -6.62
N GLY A 253 -2.68 -7.94 -5.55
CA GLY A 253 -2.93 -9.34 -5.24
C GLY A 253 -3.82 -10.05 -6.28
N LEU A 254 -4.86 -9.37 -6.77
CA LEU A 254 -5.74 -9.88 -7.82
C LEU A 254 -4.98 -10.07 -9.14
N VAL A 255 -4.10 -9.11 -9.48
CA VAL A 255 -3.24 -9.19 -10.68
C VAL A 255 -2.24 -10.34 -10.56
N ALA A 256 -1.56 -10.49 -9.42
CA ALA A 256 -0.61 -11.59 -9.18
C ALA A 256 -1.30 -12.96 -9.31
N ALA A 257 -2.50 -13.09 -8.75
CA ALA A 257 -3.31 -14.31 -8.87
C ALA A 257 -3.86 -14.56 -10.29
N GLY A 258 -3.84 -13.56 -11.18
CA GLY A 258 -4.39 -13.64 -12.53
C GLY A 258 -5.92 -13.74 -12.56
N VAL A 259 -6.60 -13.11 -11.58
CA VAL A 259 -8.06 -13.13 -11.46
C VAL A 259 -8.72 -11.79 -11.85
N THR A 260 -7.93 -10.86 -12.36
CA THR A 260 -8.36 -9.57 -12.93
C THR A 260 -7.43 -9.19 -14.08
N ASP A 261 -7.82 -8.19 -14.87
CA ASP A 261 -7.01 -7.68 -15.97
C ASP A 261 -5.66 -7.14 -15.47
N SER A 262 -4.62 -7.41 -16.24
CA SER A 262 -3.25 -7.05 -15.88
C SER A 262 -2.82 -5.74 -16.54
N PRO A 263 -2.37 -4.72 -15.77
CA PRO A 263 -1.85 -3.49 -16.34
C PRO A 263 -0.54 -3.70 -17.11
N PHE A 264 0.17 -4.80 -16.87
CA PHE A 264 1.48 -5.07 -17.49
C PHE A 264 1.42 -5.26 -19.01
N LEU A 265 0.26 -5.59 -19.57
CA LEU A 265 0.13 -5.73 -21.03
C LEU A 265 0.31 -4.41 -21.76
N ASP A 266 -0.20 -3.33 -21.18
CA ASP A 266 -0.33 -2.04 -21.85
C ASP A 266 0.52 -0.92 -21.23
N SER A 267 0.95 -1.03 -19.98
CA SER A 267 1.69 0.03 -19.28
C SER A 267 3.16 0.08 -19.62
N ASP A 268 3.76 1.27 -19.50
CA ASP A 268 5.21 1.48 -19.58
C ASP A 268 5.87 1.31 -18.21
N ILE A 269 5.17 1.74 -17.15
CA ILE A 269 5.59 1.65 -15.76
C ILE A 269 4.40 1.15 -14.94
N VAL A 270 4.67 0.32 -13.95
CA VAL A 270 3.65 -0.13 -12.99
C VAL A 270 4.19 0.06 -11.58
N THR A 271 3.46 0.79 -10.76
CA THR A 271 3.76 0.93 -9.33
C THR A 271 2.78 0.15 -8.49
N THR A 272 3.23 -0.31 -7.33
CA THR A 272 2.35 -0.97 -6.36
C THR A 272 2.88 -0.87 -4.95
N THR A 273 1.98 -0.90 -3.98
CA THR A 273 2.30 -1.26 -2.59
C THR A 273 2.29 -2.77 -2.42
N SER A 274 2.94 -3.25 -1.37
CA SER A 274 3.01 -4.69 -1.06
C SER A 274 2.04 -5.17 0.01
N HIS A 275 1.44 -4.27 0.79
CA HIS A 275 0.73 -4.59 2.05
C HIS A 275 -0.81 -4.61 1.95
N LYS A 276 -1.39 -4.37 0.76
CA LYS A 276 -2.85 -4.38 0.55
C LYS A 276 -3.32 -5.79 0.14
N SER A 277 -3.98 -5.93 -1.00
CA SER A 277 -4.43 -7.24 -1.50
C SER A 277 -3.30 -8.26 -1.72
N LEU A 278 -2.06 -7.81 -1.91
CA LEU A 278 -0.88 -8.69 -2.00
C LEU A 278 -0.45 -9.28 -0.65
N ARG A 279 -0.93 -8.75 0.47
CA ARG A 279 -0.77 -9.29 1.84
C ARG A 279 0.69 -9.36 2.33
N GLY A 280 1.57 -8.51 1.80
CA GLY A 280 2.98 -8.45 2.18
C GLY A 280 3.28 -7.42 3.29
N PRO A 281 4.57 -7.15 3.54
CA PRO A 281 5.01 -6.10 4.45
C PRO A 281 4.69 -4.71 3.87
N ARG A 282 4.79 -3.66 4.68
CA ARG A 282 4.71 -2.29 4.17
C ARG A 282 5.96 -1.94 3.36
N GLY A 283 5.76 -1.73 2.07
CA GLY A 283 6.77 -1.41 1.07
C GLY A 283 6.11 -1.13 -0.26
N ALA A 284 6.92 -0.94 -1.30
CA ALA A 284 6.44 -0.70 -2.65
C ALA A 284 7.42 -1.23 -3.70
N MET A 285 6.93 -1.38 -4.91
CA MET A 285 7.72 -1.80 -6.07
C MET A 285 7.44 -0.87 -7.25
N ILE A 286 8.46 -0.64 -8.07
CA ILE A 286 8.37 0.10 -9.32
C ILE A 286 8.83 -0.83 -10.45
N PHE A 287 7.90 -1.30 -11.25
CA PHE A 287 8.20 -2.09 -12.45
C PHE A 287 8.34 -1.16 -13.64
N TYR A 288 9.27 -1.47 -14.52
CA TYR A 288 9.55 -0.68 -15.71
C TYR A 288 9.80 -1.55 -16.93
N ARG A 289 9.31 -1.09 -18.07
CA ARG A 289 9.55 -1.76 -19.37
C ARG A 289 11.00 -1.70 -19.78
N LYS A 290 11.44 -2.77 -20.45
CA LYS A 290 12.73 -2.92 -21.12
C LYS A 290 12.52 -3.30 -22.58
N GLY A 291 13.59 -3.23 -23.37
CA GLY A 291 13.56 -3.60 -24.79
C GLY A 291 12.99 -2.51 -25.70
N VAL A 292 12.35 -2.90 -26.79
CA VAL A 292 11.89 -1.97 -27.83
C VAL A 292 10.61 -1.26 -27.40
N ARG A 293 10.65 0.08 -27.39
CA ARG A 293 9.50 0.95 -27.16
C ARG A 293 8.70 1.23 -28.43
N SER A 294 9.41 1.53 -29.50
CA SER A 294 8.79 1.87 -30.80
C SER A 294 9.81 1.70 -31.92
N THR A 295 9.33 1.79 -33.16
CA THR A 295 10.18 1.87 -34.34
C THR A 295 9.92 3.21 -35.02
N ASN A 296 10.97 3.95 -35.37
CA ASN A 296 10.84 5.21 -36.02
C ASN A 296 10.52 5.04 -37.54
N LYS A 297 10.28 6.17 -38.24
CA LYS A 297 9.95 6.15 -39.69
C LYS A 297 11.08 5.60 -40.58
N LYS A 298 12.30 5.47 -40.04
CA LYS A 298 13.46 4.90 -40.76
C LYS A 298 13.67 3.41 -40.49
N GLY A 299 12.79 2.78 -39.68
CA GLY A 299 12.91 1.40 -39.28
C GLY A 299 13.86 1.16 -38.10
N GLU A 300 14.41 2.20 -37.46
CA GLU A 300 15.29 2.09 -36.31
C GLU A 300 14.49 1.87 -35.01
N GLN A 301 14.95 0.93 -34.19
CA GLN A 301 14.34 0.64 -32.91
C GLN A 301 14.69 1.71 -31.88
N ILE A 302 13.69 2.26 -31.24
CA ILE A 302 13.83 3.12 -30.06
C ILE A 302 13.59 2.25 -28.83
N LEU A 303 14.61 2.11 -27.97
CA LEU A 303 14.51 1.31 -26.75
C LEU A 303 13.88 2.12 -25.61
N TYR A 304 13.31 1.39 -24.64
CA TYR A 304 12.99 1.99 -23.35
C TYR A 304 14.29 2.34 -22.62
N ASP A 305 14.35 3.52 -22.08
CA ASP A 305 15.38 3.99 -21.15
C ASP A 305 14.70 4.38 -19.84
N LEU A 306 14.27 3.38 -19.07
CA LEU A 306 13.53 3.56 -17.80
C LEU A 306 14.30 3.06 -16.60
N GLU A 307 15.13 2.03 -16.75
CA GLU A 307 15.83 1.37 -15.65
C GLU A 307 16.77 2.32 -14.90
N ASN A 308 17.70 2.93 -15.62
CA ASN A 308 18.68 3.83 -15.01
C ASN A 308 18.04 5.08 -14.39
N PRO A 309 17.13 5.81 -15.06
CA PRO A 309 16.45 6.95 -14.46
C PRO A 309 15.62 6.59 -13.23
N ILE A 310 14.89 5.48 -13.24
CA ILE A 310 14.08 5.04 -12.10
C ILE A 310 14.98 4.65 -10.92
N ASN A 311 16.00 3.84 -11.16
CA ASN A 311 16.94 3.45 -10.12
C ASN A 311 17.69 4.67 -9.55
N ALA A 312 18.17 5.59 -10.40
CA ALA A 312 18.83 6.81 -9.96
C ALA A 312 17.88 7.73 -9.18
N SER A 313 16.60 7.77 -9.55
CA SER A 313 15.59 8.53 -8.82
C SER A 313 15.33 7.95 -7.42
N VAL A 314 15.31 6.61 -7.26
CA VAL A 314 15.19 5.97 -5.95
C VAL A 314 16.46 6.23 -5.14
N PHE A 315 17.61 5.79 -5.63
CA PHE A 315 18.90 6.02 -5.01
C PHE A 315 19.94 6.42 -6.08
N PRO A 316 20.66 7.53 -5.89
CA PRO A 316 20.73 8.39 -4.71
C PRO A 316 19.71 9.54 -4.68
N GLY A 317 18.75 9.59 -5.61
CA GLY A 317 17.91 10.77 -5.83
C GLY A 317 17.01 11.14 -4.64
N HIS A 318 16.37 10.18 -3.98
CA HIS A 318 15.40 10.44 -2.93
C HIS A 318 15.61 9.63 -1.65
N GLN A 319 16.27 8.45 -1.72
CA GLN A 319 16.50 7.57 -0.58
C GLN A 319 18.01 7.39 -0.32
N GLY A 320 18.35 6.99 0.92
CA GLY A 320 19.64 6.47 1.33
C GLY A 320 19.60 4.94 1.46
N GLY A 321 19.97 4.41 2.64
CA GLY A 321 20.02 2.96 2.90
C GLY A 321 18.66 2.26 2.69
N PRO A 322 18.61 1.19 1.90
CA PRO A 322 17.43 0.38 1.74
C PRO A 322 16.99 -0.28 3.05
N HIS A 323 15.69 -0.53 3.20
CA HIS A 323 15.16 -1.29 4.33
C HIS A 323 15.22 -2.79 4.02
N ASN A 324 16.36 -3.42 4.31
CA ASN A 324 16.63 -4.80 3.92
C ASN A 324 15.68 -5.81 4.57
N HIS A 325 15.25 -5.58 5.82
CA HIS A 325 14.24 -6.40 6.50
C HIS A 325 12.90 -6.37 5.76
N THR A 326 12.50 -5.22 5.25
CA THR A 326 11.28 -5.08 4.44
C THR A 326 11.40 -5.78 3.10
N ILE A 327 12.53 -5.64 2.39
CA ILE A 327 12.80 -6.30 1.11
C ILE A 327 12.80 -7.82 1.28
N THR A 328 13.42 -8.31 2.36
CA THR A 328 13.42 -9.74 2.71
C THR A 328 12.01 -10.26 2.98
N ALA A 329 11.24 -9.53 3.77
CA ALA A 329 9.84 -9.87 4.06
C ALA A 329 8.95 -9.80 2.80
N LEU A 330 9.22 -8.85 1.89
CA LEU A 330 8.57 -8.77 0.60
C LEU A 330 8.86 -9.99 -0.27
N ALA A 331 10.12 -10.48 -0.28
CA ALA A 331 10.47 -11.70 -1.00
C ALA A 331 9.70 -12.93 -0.48
N VAL A 332 9.42 -13.00 0.84
CA VAL A 332 8.58 -14.06 1.42
C VAL A 332 7.13 -13.94 0.92
N ALA A 333 6.55 -12.75 0.98
CA ALA A 333 5.17 -12.52 0.51
C ALA A 333 5.00 -12.80 -0.99
N LEU A 334 5.97 -12.41 -1.81
CA LEU A 334 5.96 -12.69 -3.25
C LEU A 334 6.03 -14.20 -3.55
N LYS A 335 6.79 -14.98 -2.75
CA LYS A 335 6.77 -16.44 -2.85
C LYS A 335 5.40 -17.01 -2.53
N GLN A 336 4.73 -16.51 -1.49
CA GLN A 336 3.35 -16.92 -1.17
C GLN A 336 2.38 -16.57 -2.31
N ALA A 337 2.57 -15.41 -2.96
CA ALA A 337 1.71 -14.96 -4.05
C ALA A 337 1.77 -15.84 -5.31
N THR A 338 2.78 -16.73 -5.45
CA THR A 338 2.87 -17.69 -6.56
C THR A 338 2.15 -19.00 -6.31
N THR A 339 1.55 -19.20 -5.13
CA THR A 339 0.93 -20.48 -4.74
C THR A 339 -0.52 -20.61 -5.22
N PRO A 340 -1.01 -21.85 -5.44
CA PRO A 340 -2.42 -22.08 -5.75
C PRO A 340 -3.38 -21.60 -4.65
N GLU A 341 -2.97 -21.67 -3.39
CA GLU A 341 -3.72 -21.21 -2.23
C GLU A 341 -3.95 -19.70 -2.28
N PHE A 342 -2.96 -18.94 -2.74
CA PHE A 342 -3.10 -17.51 -2.94
C PHE A 342 -4.09 -17.18 -4.07
N VAL A 343 -4.09 -17.98 -5.14
CA VAL A 343 -5.08 -17.84 -6.22
C VAL A 343 -6.49 -18.14 -5.70
N ALA A 344 -6.66 -19.20 -4.91
CA ALA A 344 -7.94 -19.53 -4.29
C ALA A 344 -8.42 -18.40 -3.34
N TYR A 345 -7.53 -17.86 -2.52
CA TYR A 345 -7.80 -16.71 -1.66
C TYR A 345 -8.29 -15.50 -2.46
N GLN A 346 -7.61 -15.11 -3.55
CA GLN A 346 -8.01 -13.94 -4.34
C GLN A 346 -9.35 -14.15 -5.08
N LYS A 347 -9.64 -15.37 -5.50
CA LYS A 347 -10.97 -15.72 -6.03
C LYS A 347 -12.05 -15.54 -4.97
N GLN A 348 -11.77 -15.95 -3.73
CA GLN A 348 -12.70 -15.77 -2.62
C GLN A 348 -12.89 -14.29 -2.27
N VAL A 349 -11.82 -13.48 -2.33
CA VAL A 349 -11.90 -12.02 -2.17
C VAL A 349 -12.91 -11.39 -3.13
N LEU A 350 -12.89 -11.79 -4.40
CA LEU A 350 -13.86 -11.29 -5.41
C LEU A 350 -15.29 -11.75 -5.12
N LYS A 351 -15.49 -13.03 -4.78
CA LYS A 351 -16.81 -13.57 -4.44
C LYS A 351 -17.40 -12.85 -3.22
N ASN A 352 -16.59 -12.64 -2.19
CA ASN A 352 -17.00 -11.96 -0.97
C ASN A 352 -17.39 -10.50 -1.23
N ALA A 353 -16.60 -9.77 -2.03
CA ALA A 353 -16.96 -8.41 -2.42
C ALA A 353 -18.28 -8.36 -3.20
N LYS A 354 -18.50 -9.36 -4.07
CA LYS A 354 -19.73 -9.47 -4.85
C LYS A 354 -20.93 -9.79 -3.98
N ALA A 355 -20.80 -10.72 -3.02
CA ALA A 355 -21.86 -11.06 -2.05
C ALA A 355 -22.25 -9.83 -1.22
N LEU A 356 -21.26 -9.11 -0.67
CA LEU A 356 -21.48 -7.86 0.06
C LEU A 356 -22.25 -6.83 -0.79
N SER A 357 -21.78 -6.59 -2.03
CA SER A 357 -22.40 -5.64 -2.96
C SER A 357 -23.85 -6.02 -3.29
N ASN A 358 -24.10 -7.29 -3.62
CA ASN A 358 -25.43 -7.78 -3.99
C ASN A 358 -26.41 -7.67 -2.81
N LYS A 359 -25.98 -8.05 -1.60
CA LYS A 359 -26.82 -7.98 -0.40
C LYS A 359 -27.17 -6.55 -0.05
N LEU A 360 -26.20 -5.62 -0.09
CA LEU A 360 -26.48 -4.19 0.12
C LEU A 360 -27.47 -3.63 -0.90
N GLN A 361 -27.33 -3.99 -2.19
CA GLN A 361 -28.27 -3.59 -3.22
C GLN A 361 -29.68 -4.17 -2.99
N ALA A 362 -29.79 -5.45 -2.60
CA ALA A 362 -31.05 -6.09 -2.23
C ALA A 362 -31.72 -5.39 -1.03
N ASP A 363 -30.94 -4.85 -0.10
CA ASP A 363 -31.41 -4.05 1.06
C ASP A 363 -31.66 -2.58 0.70
N GLY A 364 -31.64 -2.24 -0.61
CA GLY A 364 -31.99 -0.92 -1.14
C GLY A 364 -30.91 0.15 -0.97
N TYR A 365 -29.63 -0.26 -0.89
CA TYR A 365 -28.51 0.67 -0.97
C TYR A 365 -28.08 0.91 -2.41
N GLU A 366 -27.67 2.15 -2.70
CA GLU A 366 -27.05 2.49 -3.96
C GLU A 366 -25.56 2.16 -3.89
N VAL A 367 -25.10 1.25 -4.74
CA VAL A 367 -23.68 0.93 -4.93
C VAL A 367 -23.19 1.69 -6.16
N VAL A 368 -22.18 2.52 -5.97
CA VAL A 368 -21.60 3.34 -7.05
C VAL A 368 -21.20 2.46 -8.23
N SER A 369 -21.48 2.90 -9.44
CA SER A 369 -21.34 2.14 -10.69
C SER A 369 -22.16 0.85 -10.80
N GLY A 370 -23.16 0.65 -9.93
CA GLY A 370 -24.05 -0.51 -9.96
C GLY A 370 -23.42 -1.83 -9.53
N GLY A 371 -22.29 -1.81 -8.79
CA GLY A 371 -21.65 -3.02 -8.26
C GLY A 371 -20.13 -2.99 -8.18
N THR A 372 -19.50 -4.18 -8.17
CA THR A 372 -18.04 -4.29 -8.10
C THR A 372 -17.51 -5.42 -8.99
N ASP A 373 -16.32 -5.20 -9.56
CA ASP A 373 -15.52 -6.18 -10.29
C ASP A 373 -14.19 -6.49 -9.57
N ASN A 374 -13.97 -5.89 -8.39
CA ASN A 374 -12.75 -6.09 -7.61
C ASN A 374 -13.04 -6.33 -6.12
N HIS A 375 -12.08 -6.02 -5.24
CA HIS A 375 -12.10 -6.30 -3.81
C HIS A 375 -12.83 -5.24 -2.97
N LEU A 376 -13.32 -4.15 -3.56
CA LEU A 376 -13.96 -3.05 -2.83
C LEU A 376 -15.37 -2.75 -3.34
N VAL A 377 -16.20 -2.26 -2.44
CA VAL A 377 -17.56 -1.79 -2.71
C VAL A 377 -17.64 -0.34 -2.23
N LEU A 378 -18.17 0.54 -3.07
CA LEU A 378 -18.41 1.94 -2.73
C LEU A 378 -19.91 2.19 -2.64
N VAL A 379 -20.40 2.50 -1.44
CA VAL A 379 -21.81 2.67 -1.14
C VAL A 379 -22.15 4.16 -1.04
N ASP A 380 -23.14 4.62 -1.79
CA ASP A 380 -23.70 5.97 -1.62
C ASP A 380 -24.80 5.94 -0.54
N LEU A 381 -24.60 6.70 0.54
CA LEU A 381 -25.52 6.80 1.66
C LEU A 381 -26.51 8.00 1.52
N LYS A 382 -26.29 8.88 0.54
CA LYS A 382 -27.17 10.05 0.35
C LYS A 382 -28.64 9.68 0.14
N PRO A 383 -29.00 8.63 -0.64
CA PRO A 383 -30.38 8.18 -0.76
C PRO A 383 -31.01 7.68 0.55
N LYS A 384 -30.17 7.22 1.49
CA LYS A 384 -30.61 6.83 2.84
C LYS A 384 -30.77 8.04 3.79
N GLY A 385 -30.40 9.26 3.35
CA GLY A 385 -30.51 10.48 4.13
C GLY A 385 -29.48 10.64 5.25
N ILE A 386 -28.30 10.02 5.11
CA ILE A 386 -27.21 10.11 6.08
C ILE A 386 -25.86 10.22 5.36
N ASP A 387 -24.82 10.71 6.04
CA ASP A 387 -23.47 10.80 5.51
C ASP A 387 -22.52 9.71 6.03
N GLY A 388 -21.41 9.51 5.31
CA GLY A 388 -20.40 8.51 5.64
C GLY A 388 -19.74 8.73 6.99
N ALA A 389 -19.57 9.98 7.46
CA ALA A 389 -18.87 10.26 8.71
C ALA A 389 -19.66 9.81 9.95
N ARG A 390 -20.99 9.95 9.90
CA ARG A 390 -21.87 9.46 10.98
C ARG A 390 -21.90 7.95 11.04
N VAL A 391 -22.03 7.32 9.88
CA VAL A 391 -22.07 5.85 9.80
C VAL A 391 -20.71 5.24 10.16
N GLU A 392 -19.59 5.81 9.68
CA GLU A 392 -18.22 5.40 10.08
C GLU A 392 -18.07 5.40 11.61
N ARG A 393 -18.58 6.43 12.29
CA ARG A 393 -18.50 6.53 13.75
C ARG A 393 -19.28 5.40 14.45
N ILE A 394 -20.48 5.08 14.00
CA ILE A 394 -21.25 3.98 14.58
C ILE A 394 -20.58 2.63 14.31
N LEU A 395 -20.10 2.40 13.07
CA LEU A 395 -19.36 1.19 12.72
C LEU A 395 -18.14 0.99 13.62
N GLU A 396 -17.33 2.04 13.86
CA GLU A 396 -16.19 2.00 14.77
C GLU A 396 -16.60 1.58 16.18
N LEU A 397 -17.69 2.14 16.70
CA LEU A 397 -18.19 1.84 18.05
C LEU A 397 -18.73 0.42 18.21
N VAL A 398 -19.18 -0.20 17.13
CA VAL A 398 -19.64 -1.60 17.12
C VAL A 398 -18.57 -2.58 16.61
N ASN A 399 -17.30 -2.21 16.70
CA ASN A 399 -16.16 -3.02 16.28
C ASN A 399 -16.12 -3.37 14.79
N VAL A 400 -16.50 -2.43 13.93
CA VAL A 400 -16.36 -2.55 12.47
C VAL A 400 -15.47 -1.41 11.96
N ALA A 401 -14.30 -1.74 11.42
CA ALA A 401 -13.40 -0.78 10.81
C ALA A 401 -13.77 -0.62 9.32
N ALA A 402 -14.26 0.54 8.94
CA ALA A 402 -14.56 0.95 7.57
C ALA A 402 -14.09 2.39 7.38
N ASN A 403 -14.19 2.95 6.20
CA ASN A 403 -13.90 4.36 6.03
C ASN A 403 -14.97 5.09 5.20
N LYS A 404 -15.29 6.30 5.66
CA LYS A 404 -16.05 7.25 4.84
C LYS A 404 -15.29 7.57 3.56
N ASN A 405 -16.01 7.76 2.47
CA ASN A 405 -15.43 8.07 1.16
C ASN A 405 -16.35 8.97 0.37
N THR A 406 -15.75 9.85 -0.42
CA THR A 406 -16.54 10.64 -1.39
C THR A 406 -17.16 9.73 -2.44
N VAL A 407 -18.33 10.12 -2.89
CA VAL A 407 -19.08 9.48 -3.99
C VAL A 407 -19.40 10.53 -5.06
N PRO A 408 -19.70 10.13 -6.30
CA PRO A 408 -20.07 11.08 -7.34
C PRO A 408 -21.16 12.05 -6.88
N GLY A 409 -20.95 13.34 -7.15
CA GLY A 409 -21.86 14.42 -6.73
C GLY A 409 -21.58 14.99 -5.33
N ASP A 410 -20.60 14.50 -4.60
CA ASP A 410 -20.18 15.15 -3.35
C ASP A 410 -19.50 16.50 -3.63
N ILE A 411 -19.91 17.51 -2.86
CA ILE A 411 -19.38 18.88 -3.00
C ILE A 411 -18.09 19.06 -2.19
N SER A 412 -17.92 18.29 -1.10
CA SER A 412 -16.82 18.45 -0.15
C SER A 412 -16.29 17.11 0.34
N ALA A 413 -14.97 16.95 0.27
CA ALA A 413 -14.27 15.83 0.88
C ALA A 413 -14.34 15.77 2.42
N LEU A 414 -14.79 16.87 3.06
CA LEU A 414 -14.96 16.93 4.52
C LEU A 414 -16.30 16.33 4.99
N LYS A 415 -17.27 16.20 4.08
CA LYS A 415 -18.57 15.56 4.34
C LYS A 415 -18.85 14.53 3.25
N PRO A 416 -18.11 13.43 3.24
CA PRO A 416 -18.28 12.41 2.22
C PRO A 416 -19.62 11.69 2.40
N GLY A 417 -20.35 11.52 1.28
CA GLY A 417 -21.67 10.91 1.26
C GLY A 417 -21.66 9.39 1.29
N GLY A 418 -20.50 8.75 1.26
CA GLY A 418 -20.43 7.30 1.13
C GLY A 418 -19.52 6.58 2.09
N LEU A 419 -19.55 5.26 1.96
CA LEU A 419 -18.67 4.30 2.64
C LEU A 419 -17.90 3.48 1.61
N ARG A 420 -16.63 3.26 1.87
CA ARG A 420 -15.80 2.31 1.15
C ARG A 420 -15.58 1.07 2.00
N LEU A 421 -15.96 -0.09 1.47
CA LEU A 421 -15.90 -1.39 2.13
C LEU A 421 -15.06 -2.34 1.30
N GLY A 422 -14.27 -3.20 1.95
CA GLY A 422 -13.38 -4.15 1.28
C GLY A 422 -13.44 -5.54 1.88
N SER A 423 -13.11 -6.54 1.06
CA SER A 423 -13.16 -7.95 1.44
C SER A 423 -11.81 -8.59 1.82
N PRO A 424 -10.61 -8.09 1.48
CA PRO A 424 -9.37 -8.83 1.63
C PRO A 424 -9.05 -9.29 3.05
N ALA A 425 -9.15 -8.38 4.04
CA ALA A 425 -8.75 -8.68 5.42
C ALA A 425 -9.59 -9.80 6.03
N MET A 426 -10.92 -9.72 5.91
CA MET A 426 -11.80 -10.74 6.48
C MET A 426 -11.77 -12.06 5.70
N THR A 427 -11.53 -12.01 4.38
CA THR A 427 -11.25 -13.22 3.61
C THR A 427 -9.97 -13.92 4.10
N THR A 428 -8.93 -13.17 4.49
CA THR A 428 -7.72 -13.75 5.11
C THR A 428 -8.06 -14.47 6.44
N ARG A 429 -9.08 -14.02 7.16
CA ARG A 429 -9.57 -14.66 8.38
C ARG A 429 -10.55 -15.82 8.14
N GLY A 430 -10.85 -16.15 6.90
CA GLY A 430 -11.69 -17.28 6.54
C GLY A 430 -13.17 -16.97 6.28
N PHE A 431 -13.54 -15.68 6.15
CA PHE A 431 -14.92 -15.30 5.79
C PHE A 431 -15.26 -15.79 4.37
N GLY A 432 -16.44 -16.38 4.23
CA GLY A 432 -17.08 -16.74 2.97
C GLY A 432 -18.16 -15.74 2.56
N GLU A 433 -18.91 -16.10 1.48
CA GLU A 433 -19.97 -15.26 0.93
C GLU A 433 -21.09 -15.00 1.96
N GLU A 434 -21.54 -16.03 2.69
CA GLU A 434 -22.57 -15.91 3.73
C GLU A 434 -22.16 -14.99 4.87
N ASP A 435 -20.88 -15.02 5.26
CA ASP A 435 -20.33 -14.09 6.25
C ASP A 435 -20.38 -12.66 5.76
N PHE A 436 -20.11 -12.41 4.48
CA PHE A 436 -20.20 -11.07 3.90
C PHE A 436 -21.64 -10.59 3.70
N GLU A 437 -22.60 -11.49 3.52
CA GLU A 437 -24.02 -11.14 3.61
C GLU A 437 -24.40 -10.73 5.04
N LYS A 438 -23.91 -11.42 6.07
CA LYS A 438 -24.07 -11.00 7.46
C LYS A 438 -23.39 -9.66 7.74
N VAL A 439 -22.20 -9.40 7.19
CA VAL A 439 -21.53 -8.09 7.26
C VAL A 439 -22.45 -6.99 6.69
N ALA A 440 -23.14 -7.23 5.55
CA ALA A 440 -24.08 -6.26 5.00
C ALA A 440 -25.23 -5.95 5.97
N VAL A 441 -25.76 -6.96 6.67
CA VAL A 441 -26.80 -6.77 7.71
C VAL A 441 -26.28 -5.91 8.86
N ILE A 442 -25.05 -6.17 9.33
CA ILE A 442 -24.41 -5.37 10.39
C ILE A 442 -24.22 -3.90 9.95
N VAL A 443 -23.81 -3.69 8.69
CA VAL A 443 -23.70 -2.33 8.12
C VAL A 443 -25.07 -1.64 8.06
N ASP A 444 -26.12 -2.34 7.67
CA ASP A 444 -27.50 -1.80 7.65
C ASP A 444 -27.99 -1.45 9.05
N GLN A 445 -27.72 -2.29 10.05
CA GLN A 445 -28.03 -2.00 11.46
C GLN A 445 -27.31 -0.73 11.94
N ALA A 446 -26.02 -0.60 11.63
CA ALA A 446 -25.24 0.59 11.98
C ALA A 446 -25.79 1.86 11.30
N VAL A 447 -26.22 1.78 10.04
CA VAL A 447 -26.89 2.90 9.34
C VAL A 447 -28.18 3.27 10.03
N LYS A 448 -29.03 2.31 10.40
CA LYS A 448 -30.30 2.55 11.12
C LYS A 448 -30.06 3.21 12.48
N ILE A 449 -29.09 2.74 13.24
CA ILE A 449 -28.68 3.34 14.52
C ILE A 449 -28.20 4.78 14.30
N ALA A 450 -27.34 5.02 13.31
CA ALA A 450 -26.84 6.35 12.99
C ALA A 450 -27.98 7.32 12.64
N LYS A 451 -28.96 6.90 11.84
CA LYS A 451 -30.14 7.70 11.48
C LYS A 451 -30.99 8.03 12.69
N LYS A 452 -31.31 7.04 13.52
CA LYS A 452 -32.11 7.23 14.72
C LYS A 452 -31.47 8.25 15.68
N ILE A 453 -30.17 8.18 15.86
CA ILE A 453 -29.42 9.15 16.67
C ILE A 453 -29.44 10.53 16.02
N ASP A 454 -29.20 10.63 14.70
CA ASP A 454 -29.19 11.90 13.97
C ASP A 454 -30.58 12.58 13.99
N GLU A 455 -31.66 11.82 13.96
CA GLU A 455 -33.04 12.33 14.12
C GLU A 455 -33.27 12.95 15.49
N GLY A 456 -32.66 12.39 16.54
CA GLY A 456 -32.69 12.91 17.90
C GLY A 456 -31.77 14.10 18.17
N VAL A 457 -30.83 14.41 17.26
CA VAL A 457 -29.95 15.58 17.39
C VAL A 457 -30.74 16.86 17.11
N GLY A 458 -30.83 17.74 18.10
CA GLY A 458 -31.52 19.03 17.98
C GLY A 458 -30.75 20.03 17.09
N GLY A 459 -31.46 21.08 16.67
CA GLY A 459 -30.87 22.24 15.99
C GLY A 459 -30.45 21.95 14.53
N LYS A 460 -29.24 22.41 14.14
CA LYS A 460 -28.74 22.31 12.75
C LYS A 460 -28.17 20.94 12.38
N LYS A 461 -28.25 19.92 13.23
CA LYS A 461 -27.73 18.58 13.03
C LYS A 461 -26.27 18.57 12.56
N LEU A 462 -25.42 19.35 13.22
CA LEU A 462 -23.99 19.40 12.87
C LEU A 462 -23.29 18.10 13.30
N LEU A 463 -22.28 17.69 12.54
CA LEU A 463 -21.51 16.48 12.82
C LEU A 463 -20.93 16.46 14.25
N LYS A 464 -20.45 17.61 14.77
CA LYS A 464 -19.97 17.73 16.15
C LYS A 464 -21.04 17.45 17.20
N ASP A 465 -22.31 17.80 16.92
CA ASP A 465 -23.43 17.58 17.85
C ASP A 465 -23.82 16.09 17.84
N PHE A 466 -23.80 15.45 16.69
CA PHE A 466 -23.94 13.99 16.57
C PHE A 466 -22.87 13.25 17.38
N PHE A 467 -21.59 13.61 17.23
CA PHE A 467 -20.49 12.98 17.98
C PHE A 467 -20.61 13.21 19.49
N LYS A 468 -21.13 14.37 19.91
CA LYS A 468 -21.36 14.66 21.33
C LYS A 468 -22.47 13.77 21.90
N VAL A 469 -23.54 13.54 21.15
CA VAL A 469 -24.66 12.66 21.59
C VAL A 469 -24.22 11.20 21.63
N VAL A 470 -23.49 10.73 20.63
CA VAL A 470 -23.02 9.35 20.56
C VAL A 470 -21.94 9.05 21.61
N GLY A 471 -21.03 10.00 21.86
CA GLY A 471 -19.92 9.84 22.80
C GLY A 471 -19.04 8.64 22.47
N ASP A 472 -18.82 7.77 23.44
CA ASP A 472 -18.13 6.47 23.32
C ASP A 472 -19.09 5.29 23.05
N GLY A 473 -20.38 5.58 22.83
CA GLY A 473 -21.43 4.60 22.57
C GLY A 473 -21.97 3.89 23.80
N SER A 474 -21.39 4.09 24.99
CA SER A 474 -21.79 3.37 26.22
C SER A 474 -23.23 3.66 26.66
N ALA A 475 -23.72 4.87 26.36
CA ALA A 475 -25.09 5.30 26.69
C ALA A 475 -26.15 4.85 25.66
N VAL A 476 -25.76 4.22 24.54
CA VAL A 476 -26.66 3.80 23.47
C VAL A 476 -26.79 2.28 23.48
N GLY A 477 -27.89 1.75 24.00
CA GLY A 477 -28.10 0.31 24.16
C GLY A 477 -27.92 -0.48 22.86
N GLU A 478 -28.51 -0.01 21.76
CA GLU A 478 -28.39 -0.66 20.43
C GLU A 478 -26.93 -0.76 19.95
N VAL A 479 -26.07 0.24 20.28
CA VAL A 479 -24.64 0.20 19.97
C VAL A 479 -23.96 -0.89 20.80
N GLN A 480 -24.30 -1.01 22.09
CA GLN A 480 -23.70 -2.02 22.96
C GLN A 480 -24.12 -3.45 22.57
N ASP A 481 -25.38 -3.65 22.21
CA ASP A 481 -25.90 -4.95 21.79
C ASP A 481 -25.21 -5.39 20.48
N LEU A 482 -25.15 -4.52 19.46
CA LEU A 482 -24.50 -4.82 18.20
C LEU A 482 -22.98 -5.02 18.36
N LYS A 483 -22.34 -4.23 19.21
CA LYS A 483 -20.91 -4.42 19.56
C LYS A 483 -20.62 -5.79 20.14
N LYS A 484 -21.48 -6.24 21.05
CA LYS A 484 -21.36 -7.56 21.67
C LYS A 484 -21.53 -8.67 20.63
N GLU A 485 -22.56 -8.59 19.80
CA GLU A 485 -22.80 -9.56 18.72
C GLU A 485 -21.59 -9.64 17.77
N VAL A 486 -21.09 -8.50 17.29
CA VAL A 486 -19.93 -8.44 16.40
C VAL A 486 -18.71 -9.07 17.03
N LYS A 487 -18.40 -8.70 18.30
CA LYS A 487 -17.22 -9.21 18.99
C LYS A 487 -17.28 -10.73 19.19
N GLU A 488 -18.42 -11.27 19.60
CA GLU A 488 -18.61 -12.71 19.82
C GLU A 488 -18.47 -13.47 18.50
N TRP A 489 -19.09 -12.95 17.42
CA TRP A 489 -19.03 -13.60 16.13
C TRP A 489 -17.64 -13.55 15.50
N VAL A 490 -17.02 -12.37 15.39
CA VAL A 490 -15.73 -12.23 14.72
C VAL A 490 -14.58 -12.86 15.51
N GLY A 491 -14.70 -12.93 16.84
CA GLY A 491 -13.73 -13.58 17.72
C GLY A 491 -13.60 -15.09 17.49
N SER A 492 -14.59 -15.74 16.85
CA SER A 492 -14.53 -17.16 16.49
C SER A 492 -13.63 -17.46 15.26
N PHE A 493 -13.27 -16.45 14.48
CA PHE A 493 -12.42 -16.61 13.31
C PHE A 493 -10.93 -16.46 13.65
N PRO A 494 -10.05 -17.28 13.05
CA PRO A 494 -8.62 -17.24 13.37
C PRO A 494 -7.94 -15.96 12.90
N LEU A 495 -6.78 -15.67 13.49
CA LEU A 495 -5.79 -14.75 12.95
C LEU A 495 -4.63 -15.54 12.32
N PRO A 496 -3.91 -15.00 11.33
CA PRO A 496 -2.81 -15.72 10.66
C PRO A 496 -1.52 -15.83 11.50
N TRP A 497 -1.53 -15.33 12.73
CA TRP A 497 -0.42 -15.45 13.69
C TRP A 497 -0.92 -15.93 15.04
N ASN A 498 -0.01 -16.47 15.84
CA ASN A 498 -0.32 -16.90 17.20
C ASN A 498 -0.61 -15.67 18.07
N THR A 499 -1.76 -15.68 18.71
CA THR A 499 -2.19 -14.65 19.68
C THR A 499 -1.69 -15.01 21.07
#